data_1b6e96a17451760e630a85e72c0be03c
#
_entry.id   1b6e96a17451760e630a85e72c0be03c
#
_cell.length_a   1.000
_cell.length_b   1.000
_cell.length_c   1.000
_cell.angle_alpha   90.00
_cell.angle_beta   90.00
_cell.angle_gamma   90.00
#
_symmetry.space_group_name_H-M   'P 1'
#
loop_
_entity.id
_entity.type
_entity.pdbx_description
1 polymer ?
#
loop_
_entity_poly.entity_id
_entity_poly.type
_entity_poly.pdbx_seq_one_letter_code
_entity_poly.pdbx_strand_id
1 'polypeptide(L)'
;MKEALVDVSVLILFFNRPNQLGQVFEQVKKARPSRLFLYQDGPRSEKDIPGILACRQVVSDIDWECEVHTAFQEKNSGCDPSNYLAQKWAFSISDKCIALEDDSIPSVSFFHFCKEMLDKYENDPRVTMITGFNLEEETKDIKEDYFFSAHLCIWGWASWRRVLDQWDEHYRWLDDEQAIRHLQAHIKERGIRDDFLRMSRRHRDQHKAFYESIFWSHLMLSNGLCITPRRNLINNLGATANSTHYGSNLNTLPRGFRRIFTMKRFELDAYSHETTTRTPLVHPKYIIEHIAYRHRAYRILGWMCPWVKVARSFEELFLNLRYGNLSAISTAIKNRLKKWMGRKEYN
;
A
#
# COMPACT_ATOMS: atom_id res chain seq x y z
N MET A 1 -4.37 -26.04 -20.12
CA MET A 1 -4.00 -24.88 -19.27
C MET A 1 -2.49 -24.82 -19.21
N LYS A 2 -1.90 -23.62 -19.07
CA LYS A 2 -0.48 -23.43 -18.83
C LYS A 2 -0.16 -23.77 -17.37
N GLU A 3 1.06 -24.21 -17.08
CA GLU A 3 1.48 -24.44 -15.70
C GLU A 3 1.59 -23.16 -14.90
N ALA A 4 1.38 -23.23 -13.57
CA ALA A 4 1.73 -22.15 -12.65
C ALA A 4 3.25 -21.93 -12.65
N LEU A 5 3.69 -20.68 -12.59
CA LEU A 5 5.14 -20.35 -12.58
C LEU A 5 5.63 -19.99 -11.18
N VAL A 6 4.78 -19.42 -10.36
CA VAL A 6 5.14 -18.97 -9.01
C VAL A 6 4.17 -19.60 -8.01
N ASP A 7 4.69 -20.44 -7.13
CA ASP A 7 3.89 -21.04 -6.06
C ASP A 7 3.69 -20.02 -4.92
N VAL A 8 2.73 -19.11 -5.12
CA VAL A 8 2.37 -18.05 -4.19
C VAL A 8 0.89 -17.71 -4.29
N SER A 9 0.29 -17.30 -3.18
CA SER A 9 -1.06 -16.76 -3.14
C SER A 9 -1.04 -15.26 -3.46
N VAL A 10 -1.98 -14.81 -4.29
CA VAL A 10 -2.16 -13.41 -4.66
C VAL A 10 -3.60 -12.98 -4.42
N LEU A 11 -3.81 -12.00 -3.58
CA LEU A 11 -5.09 -11.32 -3.38
C LEU A 11 -5.14 -10.10 -4.30
N ILE A 12 -6.20 -9.98 -5.09
CA ILE A 12 -6.51 -8.80 -5.88
C ILE A 12 -7.80 -8.18 -5.33
N LEU A 13 -7.67 -6.94 -4.85
CA LEU A 13 -8.79 -6.12 -4.39
C LEU A 13 -9.19 -5.17 -5.50
N PHE A 14 -10.46 -5.17 -5.86
CA PHE A 14 -10.94 -4.33 -6.94
C PHE A 14 -12.40 -3.91 -6.74
N PHE A 15 -12.83 -2.90 -7.49
CA PHE A 15 -14.20 -2.42 -7.41
C PHE A 15 -14.84 -2.29 -8.79
N ASN A 16 -14.71 -1.15 -9.49
CA ASN A 16 -15.39 -0.86 -10.74
C ASN A 16 -14.51 -0.13 -11.78
N ARG A 17 -13.18 -0.41 -11.75
CA ARG A 17 -12.18 0.22 -12.63
C ARG A 17 -11.56 -0.82 -13.59
N PRO A 18 -12.28 -1.34 -14.61
CA PRO A 18 -11.81 -2.45 -15.44
C PRO A 18 -10.51 -2.16 -16.21
N ASN A 19 -10.27 -0.91 -16.63
CA ASN A 19 -9.07 -0.53 -17.38
C ASN A 19 -7.81 -0.59 -16.53
N GLN A 20 -7.87 -0.16 -15.26
CA GLN A 20 -6.75 -0.25 -14.32
C GLN A 20 -6.54 -1.70 -13.92
N LEU A 21 -7.60 -2.38 -13.52
CA LEU A 21 -7.56 -3.80 -13.17
C LEU A 21 -6.97 -4.66 -14.29
N GLY A 22 -7.31 -4.37 -15.56
CA GLY A 22 -6.77 -5.07 -16.72
C GLY A 22 -5.24 -5.02 -16.79
N GLN A 23 -4.66 -3.85 -16.50
CA GLN A 23 -3.20 -3.68 -16.49
C GLN A 23 -2.52 -4.45 -15.34
N VAL A 24 -3.16 -4.50 -14.17
CA VAL A 24 -2.69 -5.30 -13.02
C VAL A 24 -2.80 -6.79 -13.36
N PHE A 25 -3.95 -7.22 -13.86
CA PHE A 25 -4.24 -8.61 -14.16
C PHE A 25 -3.35 -9.19 -15.27
N GLU A 26 -2.97 -8.38 -16.27
CA GLU A 26 -1.98 -8.76 -17.27
C GLU A 26 -0.61 -9.15 -16.69
N GLN A 27 -0.17 -8.50 -15.60
CA GLN A 27 1.06 -8.88 -14.93
C GLN A 27 0.87 -10.17 -14.12
N VAL A 28 -0.28 -10.35 -13.50
CA VAL A 28 -0.66 -11.58 -12.80
C VAL A 28 -0.69 -12.77 -13.77
N LYS A 29 -1.27 -12.61 -14.97
CA LYS A 29 -1.27 -13.62 -16.05
C LYS A 29 0.14 -14.01 -16.50
N LYS A 30 1.06 -13.06 -16.56
CA LYS A 30 2.46 -13.33 -16.90
C LYS A 30 3.18 -14.09 -15.78
N ALA A 31 2.91 -13.74 -14.52
CA ALA A 31 3.50 -14.38 -13.35
C ALA A 31 2.91 -15.77 -13.08
N ARG A 32 1.66 -16.02 -13.45
CA ARG A 32 0.94 -17.29 -13.25
C ARG A 32 1.07 -17.84 -11.82
N PRO A 33 0.54 -17.13 -10.79
CA PRO A 33 0.58 -17.62 -9.41
C PRO A 33 -0.26 -18.87 -9.26
N SER A 34 0.13 -19.76 -8.34
CA SER A 34 -0.58 -21.02 -8.07
C SER A 34 -1.95 -20.84 -7.40
N ARG A 35 -2.18 -19.67 -6.75
CA ARG A 35 -3.45 -19.37 -6.08
C ARG A 35 -3.84 -17.91 -6.21
N LEU A 36 -5.14 -17.66 -6.50
CA LEU A 36 -5.73 -16.33 -6.58
C LEU A 36 -6.89 -16.17 -5.61
N PHE A 37 -6.92 -15.04 -4.94
CA PHE A 37 -8.04 -14.52 -4.17
C PHE A 37 -8.57 -13.27 -4.85
N LEU A 38 -9.81 -13.30 -5.31
CA LEU A 38 -10.47 -12.22 -6.03
C LEU A 38 -11.55 -11.62 -5.14
N TYR A 39 -11.26 -10.47 -4.55
CA TYR A 39 -12.21 -9.77 -3.69
C TYR A 39 -12.73 -8.51 -4.37
N GLN A 40 -14.06 -8.40 -4.46
CA GLN A 40 -14.73 -7.23 -5.04
C GLN A 40 -15.77 -6.67 -4.09
N ASP A 41 -15.68 -5.37 -3.77
CA ASP A 41 -16.70 -4.68 -2.99
C ASP A 41 -18.01 -4.54 -3.79
N GLY A 42 -19.13 -4.47 -3.10
CA GLY A 42 -20.45 -4.37 -3.69
C GLY A 42 -20.75 -2.98 -4.27
N PRO A 43 -21.85 -2.84 -5.06
CA PRO A 43 -22.22 -1.58 -5.68
C PRO A 43 -22.70 -0.56 -4.63
N ARG A 44 -22.31 0.72 -4.78
CA ARG A 44 -22.87 1.86 -4.04
C ARG A 44 -24.25 2.25 -4.59
N SER A 45 -24.45 2.01 -5.89
CA SER A 45 -25.68 2.25 -6.62
C SER A 45 -25.67 1.45 -7.94
N GLU A 46 -26.79 1.43 -8.64
CA GLU A 46 -26.92 0.78 -9.96
C GLU A 46 -25.89 1.28 -10.99
N LYS A 47 -25.41 2.51 -10.85
CA LYS A 47 -24.39 3.10 -11.74
C LYS A 47 -23.05 2.36 -11.69
N ASP A 48 -22.75 1.67 -10.61
CA ASP A 48 -21.51 0.91 -10.46
C ASP A 48 -21.57 -0.47 -11.13
N ILE A 49 -22.79 -1.02 -11.36
CA ILE A 49 -22.97 -2.38 -11.85
C ILE A 49 -22.25 -2.68 -13.16
N PRO A 50 -22.31 -1.82 -14.21
CA PRO A 50 -21.59 -2.10 -15.45
C PRO A 50 -20.07 -2.22 -15.24
N GLY A 51 -19.47 -1.35 -14.43
CA GLY A 51 -18.04 -1.42 -14.11
C GLY A 51 -17.67 -2.65 -13.28
N ILE A 52 -18.52 -3.03 -12.32
CA ILE A 52 -18.38 -4.24 -11.50
C ILE A 52 -18.35 -5.48 -12.39
N LEU A 53 -19.32 -5.62 -13.31
CA LEU A 53 -19.40 -6.76 -14.22
C LEU A 53 -18.22 -6.80 -15.19
N ALA A 54 -17.81 -5.64 -15.73
CA ALA A 54 -16.63 -5.54 -16.58
C ALA A 54 -15.33 -5.97 -15.83
N CYS A 55 -15.18 -5.62 -14.56
CA CYS A 55 -14.06 -6.11 -13.73
C CYS A 55 -14.09 -7.63 -13.56
N ARG A 56 -15.25 -8.23 -13.31
CA ARG A 56 -15.39 -9.70 -13.24
C ARG A 56 -14.99 -10.38 -14.54
N GLN A 57 -15.35 -9.79 -15.68
CA GLN A 57 -14.93 -10.30 -16.99
C GLN A 57 -13.42 -10.27 -17.17
N VAL A 58 -12.73 -9.21 -16.70
CA VAL A 58 -11.27 -9.10 -16.74
C VAL A 58 -10.62 -10.25 -15.96
N VAL A 59 -11.05 -10.49 -14.72
CA VAL A 59 -10.42 -11.51 -13.86
C VAL A 59 -10.87 -12.94 -14.13
N SER A 60 -11.85 -13.16 -15.01
CA SER A 60 -12.28 -14.50 -15.42
C SER A 60 -11.35 -15.16 -16.45
N ASP A 61 -10.46 -14.40 -17.09
CA ASP A 61 -9.54 -14.87 -18.13
C ASP A 61 -8.27 -15.52 -17.54
N ILE A 62 -8.48 -16.65 -16.85
CA ILE A 62 -7.41 -17.46 -16.23
C ILE A 62 -7.13 -18.65 -17.12
N ASP A 63 -5.98 -18.67 -17.80
CA ASP A 63 -5.56 -19.70 -18.77
C ASP A 63 -4.42 -20.60 -18.26
N TRP A 64 -4.12 -20.56 -16.96
CA TRP A 64 -3.11 -21.38 -16.28
C TRP A 64 -3.69 -22.15 -15.10
N GLU A 65 -2.98 -23.17 -14.63
CA GLU A 65 -3.33 -23.93 -13.43
C GLU A 65 -3.29 -23.01 -12.20
N CYS A 66 -4.47 -22.78 -11.58
CA CYS A 66 -4.62 -21.87 -10.47
C CYS A 66 -5.80 -22.25 -9.59
N GLU A 67 -5.58 -22.32 -8.30
CA GLU A 67 -6.65 -22.40 -7.32
C GLU A 67 -7.26 -21.01 -7.14
N VAL A 68 -8.56 -20.86 -7.47
CA VAL A 68 -9.21 -19.53 -7.46
C VAL A 68 -10.29 -19.48 -6.39
N HIS A 69 -10.16 -18.49 -5.49
CA HIS A 69 -11.16 -18.14 -4.49
C HIS A 69 -11.78 -16.79 -4.85
N THR A 70 -13.10 -16.69 -4.77
CA THR A 70 -13.83 -15.45 -5.05
C THR A 70 -14.69 -15.02 -3.87
N ALA A 71 -14.68 -13.71 -3.58
CA ALA A 71 -15.55 -13.08 -2.58
C ALA A 71 -16.11 -11.78 -3.17
N PHE A 72 -17.21 -11.90 -3.92
CA PHE A 72 -17.90 -10.77 -4.54
C PHE A 72 -19.03 -10.31 -3.64
N GLN A 73 -18.90 -9.11 -3.09
CA GLN A 73 -19.85 -8.58 -2.11
C GLN A 73 -21.12 -8.06 -2.79
N GLU A 74 -22.27 -8.26 -2.15
CA GLU A 74 -23.55 -7.73 -2.60
C GLU A 74 -23.76 -6.26 -2.19
N LYS A 75 -23.16 -5.87 -1.05
CA LYS A 75 -23.28 -4.54 -0.47
C LYS A 75 -21.93 -3.85 -0.41
N ASN A 76 -21.93 -2.54 -0.64
CA ASN A 76 -20.73 -1.73 -0.53
C ASN A 76 -20.36 -1.49 0.93
N SER A 77 -19.16 -1.90 1.30
CA SER A 77 -18.57 -1.67 2.62
C SER A 77 -17.74 -0.39 2.68
N GLY A 78 -17.38 0.15 1.53
CA GLY A 78 -16.46 1.27 1.39
C GLY A 78 -15.00 0.81 1.32
N CYS A 79 -14.12 1.67 0.83
CA CYS A 79 -12.73 1.35 0.52
C CYS A 79 -12.00 0.72 1.72
N ASP A 80 -11.93 1.43 2.87
CA ASP A 80 -11.13 0.99 4.01
C ASP A 80 -11.63 -0.31 4.66
N PRO A 81 -12.93 -0.46 5.01
CA PRO A 81 -13.44 -1.71 5.55
C PRO A 81 -13.33 -2.87 4.57
N SER A 82 -13.56 -2.63 3.28
CA SER A 82 -13.46 -3.64 2.23
C SER A 82 -12.05 -4.20 2.13
N ASN A 83 -11.04 -3.32 2.13
CA ASN A 83 -9.63 -3.70 2.15
C ASN A 83 -9.28 -4.57 3.37
N TYR A 84 -9.69 -4.16 4.57
CA TYR A 84 -9.46 -4.93 5.79
C TYR A 84 -10.09 -6.33 5.71
N LEU A 85 -11.38 -6.41 5.33
CA LEU A 85 -12.12 -7.66 5.22
C LEU A 85 -11.50 -8.63 4.19
N ALA A 86 -11.11 -8.11 3.03
CA ALA A 86 -10.46 -8.89 1.98
C ALA A 86 -9.16 -9.53 2.45
N GLN A 87 -8.34 -8.77 3.16
CA GLN A 87 -7.06 -9.25 3.69
C GLN A 87 -7.29 -10.30 4.78
N LYS A 88 -8.17 -10.04 5.75
CA LYS A 88 -8.52 -11.03 6.79
C LYS A 88 -9.07 -12.31 6.17
N TRP A 89 -9.90 -12.23 5.13
CA TRP A 89 -10.42 -13.39 4.41
C TRP A 89 -9.32 -14.18 3.70
N ALA A 90 -8.48 -13.54 2.89
CA ALA A 90 -7.43 -14.25 2.16
C ALA A 90 -6.43 -14.93 3.10
N PHE A 91 -6.01 -14.23 4.16
CA PHE A 91 -5.10 -14.78 5.15
C PHE A 91 -5.73 -15.78 6.12
N SER A 92 -7.05 -15.90 6.19
CA SER A 92 -7.70 -17.00 6.90
C SER A 92 -7.57 -18.34 6.17
N ILE A 93 -7.34 -18.31 4.84
CA ILE A 93 -7.21 -19.49 3.98
C ILE A 93 -5.74 -19.78 3.66
N SER A 94 -4.92 -18.73 3.45
CA SER A 94 -3.50 -18.85 3.09
C SER A 94 -2.59 -18.30 4.19
N ASP A 95 -1.48 -18.99 4.48
CA ASP A 95 -0.50 -18.56 5.48
C ASP A 95 0.40 -17.43 4.98
N LYS A 96 0.51 -17.28 3.65
CA LYS A 96 1.34 -16.28 2.98
C LYS A 96 0.56 -15.73 1.79
N CYS A 97 0.53 -14.41 1.62
CA CYS A 97 -0.19 -13.83 0.50
C CYS A 97 0.41 -12.49 0.06
N ILE A 98 0.40 -12.26 -1.25
CA ILE A 98 0.64 -10.95 -1.87
C ILE A 98 -0.71 -10.24 -1.95
N ALA A 99 -0.76 -8.95 -1.61
CA ALA A 99 -1.94 -8.11 -1.75
C ALA A 99 -1.70 -7.01 -2.80
N LEU A 100 -2.58 -6.95 -3.78
CA LEU A 100 -2.60 -5.96 -4.86
C LEU A 100 -3.94 -5.26 -4.90
N GLU A 101 -3.93 -3.95 -5.14
CA GLU A 101 -5.13 -3.18 -5.49
C GLU A 101 -5.24 -3.04 -7.01
N ASP A 102 -6.42 -2.72 -7.53
CA ASP A 102 -6.70 -2.63 -8.97
C ASP A 102 -5.95 -1.49 -9.70
N ASP A 103 -5.17 -0.68 -8.98
CA ASP A 103 -4.33 0.39 -9.52
C ASP A 103 -2.83 0.23 -9.22
N SER A 104 -2.43 -0.87 -8.59
CA SER A 104 -1.03 -1.17 -8.23
C SER A 104 -0.44 -2.19 -9.20
N ILE A 105 0.23 -1.71 -10.28
CA ILE A 105 0.78 -2.57 -11.33
C ILE A 105 2.14 -3.13 -10.92
N PRO A 106 2.26 -4.44 -10.62
CA PRO A 106 3.54 -5.07 -10.29
C PRO A 106 4.39 -5.33 -11.54
N SER A 107 5.71 -5.43 -11.38
CA SER A 107 6.56 -6.15 -12.30
C SER A 107 6.37 -7.66 -12.16
N VAL A 108 6.72 -8.45 -13.17
CA VAL A 108 6.64 -9.92 -13.05
C VAL A 108 7.59 -10.42 -11.97
N SER A 109 8.78 -9.84 -11.89
CA SER A 109 9.76 -10.19 -10.85
C SER A 109 9.32 -9.87 -9.43
N PHE A 110 8.32 -9.00 -9.22
CA PHE A 110 7.75 -8.74 -7.90
C PHE A 110 7.16 -10.02 -7.27
N PHE A 111 6.48 -10.85 -8.05
CA PHE A 111 5.88 -12.10 -7.55
C PHE A 111 6.96 -13.09 -7.10
N HIS A 112 8.02 -13.26 -7.88
CA HIS A 112 9.16 -14.10 -7.53
C HIS A 112 9.90 -13.57 -6.30
N PHE A 113 10.12 -12.24 -6.26
CA PHE A 113 10.73 -11.57 -5.12
C PHE A 113 9.92 -11.80 -3.83
N CYS A 114 8.59 -11.60 -3.88
CA CYS A 114 7.74 -11.86 -2.74
C CYS A 114 7.78 -13.32 -2.31
N LYS A 115 7.72 -14.28 -3.25
CA LYS A 115 7.80 -15.71 -2.93
C LYS A 115 9.10 -16.04 -2.18
N GLU A 116 10.24 -15.59 -2.71
CA GLU A 116 11.54 -15.84 -2.07
C GLU A 116 11.66 -15.20 -0.68
N MET A 117 11.17 -13.95 -0.53
CA MET A 117 11.19 -13.26 0.76
C MET A 117 10.20 -13.86 1.76
N LEU A 118 9.02 -14.27 1.30
CA LEU A 118 8.01 -14.93 2.14
C LEU A 118 8.55 -16.25 2.71
N ASP A 119 9.28 -17.03 1.93
CA ASP A 119 9.87 -18.28 2.39
C ASP A 119 11.07 -18.04 3.30
N LYS A 120 11.98 -17.13 2.88
CA LYS A 120 13.21 -16.85 3.63
C LYS A 120 12.95 -16.31 5.04
N TYR A 121 11.93 -15.48 5.22
CA TYR A 121 11.62 -14.79 6.48
C TYR A 121 10.35 -15.29 7.16
N GLU A 122 9.86 -16.46 6.79
CA GLU A 122 8.62 -17.04 7.32
C GLU A 122 8.59 -17.08 8.85
N ASN A 123 9.70 -17.48 9.46
CA ASN A 123 9.82 -17.69 10.90
C ASN A 123 10.56 -16.55 11.61
N ASP A 124 10.86 -15.44 10.94
CA ASP A 124 11.53 -14.30 11.56
C ASP A 124 10.52 -13.26 12.04
N PRO A 125 10.26 -13.12 13.35
CA PRO A 125 9.26 -12.21 13.88
C PRO A 125 9.60 -10.73 13.68
N ARG A 126 10.86 -10.39 13.37
CA ARG A 126 11.28 -9.00 13.09
C ARG A 126 10.76 -8.51 11.75
N VAL A 127 10.50 -9.42 10.80
CA VAL A 127 10.01 -9.08 9.47
C VAL A 127 8.49 -9.25 9.44
N THR A 128 7.80 -8.15 9.19
CA THR A 128 6.33 -8.10 9.21
C THR A 128 5.71 -7.86 7.85
N MET A 129 6.47 -7.31 6.90
CA MET A 129 5.97 -6.93 5.59
C MET A 129 7.05 -7.03 4.52
N ILE A 130 6.65 -7.29 3.30
CA ILE A 130 7.42 -7.13 2.08
C ILE A 130 6.67 -6.13 1.21
N THR A 131 7.28 -5.03 0.80
CA THR A 131 6.69 -4.10 -0.17
C THR A 131 7.37 -4.24 -1.53
N GLY A 132 6.61 -4.01 -2.61
CA GLY A 132 7.19 -3.85 -3.95
C GLY A 132 7.55 -2.39 -4.26
N PHE A 133 7.15 -1.45 -3.41
CA PHE A 133 7.25 -0.02 -3.69
C PHE A 133 8.45 0.62 -2.99
N ASN A 134 9.35 1.25 -3.77
CA ASN A 134 10.46 2.02 -3.24
C ASN A 134 10.26 3.51 -3.55
N LEU A 135 10.07 4.34 -2.52
CA LEU A 135 9.82 5.79 -2.66
C LEU A 135 10.96 6.57 -3.32
N GLU A 136 12.16 6.00 -3.37
CA GLU A 136 13.31 6.62 -4.05
C GLU A 136 13.41 6.23 -5.52
N GLU A 137 12.57 5.27 -5.99
CA GLU A 137 12.67 4.60 -7.27
C GLU A 137 13.87 3.62 -7.32
N GLU A 138 15.05 4.07 -6.93
CA GLU A 138 16.25 3.27 -6.72
C GLU A 138 17.03 3.81 -5.51
N THR A 139 17.32 2.96 -4.54
CA THR A 139 18.18 3.25 -3.39
C THR A 139 19.62 2.96 -3.76
N LYS A 140 20.47 4.01 -3.86
CA LYS A 140 21.82 3.91 -4.46
C LYS A 140 22.94 3.65 -3.45
N ASP A 141 22.68 3.80 -2.16
CA ASP A 141 23.65 3.67 -1.09
C ASP A 141 23.76 2.27 -0.50
N ILE A 142 23.14 1.27 -1.17
CA ILE A 142 23.25 -0.16 -0.85
C ILE A 142 23.70 -0.95 -2.09
N LYS A 143 24.30 -2.13 -1.85
CA LYS A 143 24.71 -3.08 -2.89
C LYS A 143 23.77 -4.26 -2.99
N GLU A 144 23.08 -4.57 -1.93
CA GLU A 144 22.08 -5.62 -1.81
C GLU A 144 20.84 -5.31 -2.64
N ASP A 145 20.08 -6.32 -3.03
CA ASP A 145 18.89 -6.14 -3.87
C ASP A 145 17.67 -5.67 -3.08
N TYR A 146 17.74 -5.70 -1.75
CA TYR A 146 16.74 -5.17 -0.84
C TYR A 146 17.35 -4.80 0.50
N PHE A 147 16.57 -4.14 1.34
CA PHE A 147 16.94 -3.72 2.68
C PHE A 147 15.73 -3.72 3.61
N PHE A 148 15.97 -3.47 4.91
CA PHE A 148 14.92 -3.40 5.91
C PHE A 148 14.65 -1.97 6.34
N SER A 149 13.38 -1.61 6.52
CA SER A 149 12.95 -0.29 6.97
C SER A 149 11.76 -0.37 7.90
N ALA A 150 11.68 0.49 8.92
CA ALA A 150 10.47 0.69 9.72
C ALA A 150 9.42 1.58 9.00
N HIS A 151 9.63 1.86 7.72
CA HIS A 151 8.64 2.52 6.86
C HIS A 151 7.92 1.47 6.02
N LEU A 152 6.61 1.37 6.16
CA LEU A 152 5.78 0.52 5.31
C LEU A 152 5.24 1.28 4.10
N CYS A 153 5.02 0.56 3.00
CA CYS A 153 4.31 1.07 1.84
C CYS A 153 3.33 0.01 1.34
N ILE A 154 2.07 0.40 1.20
CA ILE A 154 0.94 -0.49 0.95
C ILE A 154 0.61 -0.71 -0.54
N TRP A 155 1.31 -0.06 -1.46
CA TRP A 155 1.10 -0.23 -2.90
C TRP A 155 1.83 -1.48 -3.38
N GLY A 156 1.11 -2.62 -3.39
CA GLY A 156 1.67 -3.94 -3.68
C GLY A 156 2.61 -4.43 -2.58
N TRP A 157 2.11 -5.33 -1.76
CA TRP A 157 2.82 -5.85 -0.61
C TRP A 157 2.51 -7.34 -0.37
N ALA A 158 3.32 -7.98 0.47
CA ALA A 158 3.09 -9.34 0.94
C ALA A 158 3.36 -9.47 2.43
N SER A 159 2.73 -10.44 3.06
CA SER A 159 2.92 -10.75 4.49
C SER A 159 2.48 -12.18 4.81
N TRP A 160 2.41 -12.49 6.09
CA TRP A 160 2.07 -13.78 6.66
C TRP A 160 0.84 -13.68 7.57
N ARG A 161 0.07 -14.78 7.67
CA ARG A 161 -1.06 -14.89 8.60
C ARG A 161 -0.64 -14.52 10.03
N ARG A 162 0.53 -15.00 10.50
CA ARG A 162 1.07 -14.68 11.82
C ARG A 162 1.14 -13.18 12.15
N VAL A 163 1.24 -12.33 11.13
CA VAL A 163 1.25 -10.86 11.28
C VAL A 163 -0.18 -10.33 11.36
N LEU A 164 -1.06 -10.77 10.46
CA LEU A 164 -2.43 -10.29 10.40
C LEU A 164 -3.28 -10.74 11.60
N ASP A 165 -2.94 -11.88 12.21
CA ASP A 165 -3.61 -12.37 13.42
C ASP A 165 -3.34 -11.49 14.65
N GLN A 166 -2.27 -10.69 14.60
CA GLN A 166 -1.91 -9.72 15.65
C GLN A 166 -2.47 -8.31 15.41
N TRP A 167 -3.22 -8.09 14.33
CA TRP A 167 -3.80 -6.79 14.05
C TRP A 167 -4.89 -6.42 15.06
N ASP A 168 -4.81 -5.21 15.60
CA ASP A 168 -5.77 -4.66 16.55
C ASP A 168 -6.65 -3.58 15.88
N GLU A 169 -7.77 -3.98 15.35
CA GLU A 169 -8.77 -3.11 14.69
C GLU A 169 -9.45 -2.15 15.64
N HIS A 170 -9.37 -2.41 16.96
CA HIS A 170 -9.95 -1.58 18.00
C HIS A 170 -8.97 -0.57 18.59
N TYR A 171 -7.71 -0.59 18.16
CA TYR A 171 -6.65 0.30 18.65
C TYR A 171 -6.56 0.32 20.19
N ARG A 172 -6.68 -0.84 20.85
CA ARG A 172 -6.66 -0.99 22.32
C ARG A 172 -5.39 -0.47 22.97
N TRP A 173 -4.26 -0.47 22.23
CA TRP A 173 -3.01 0.12 22.69
C TRP A 173 -3.11 1.63 22.99
N LEU A 174 -4.13 2.33 22.48
CA LEU A 174 -4.38 3.74 22.82
C LEU A 174 -4.92 3.95 24.24
N ASP A 175 -5.33 2.89 24.92
CA ASP A 175 -5.77 2.92 26.30
C ASP A 175 -4.60 2.66 27.28
N ASP A 176 -3.41 2.28 26.75
CA ASP A 176 -2.18 2.11 27.50
C ASP A 176 -1.28 3.35 27.37
N GLU A 177 -1.30 4.20 28.41
CA GLU A 177 -0.47 5.41 28.42
C GLU A 177 1.04 5.10 28.39
N GLN A 178 1.47 3.96 28.90
CA GLN A 178 2.88 3.57 28.88
C GLN A 178 3.30 3.20 27.45
N ALA A 179 2.47 2.42 26.74
CA ALA A 179 2.70 2.12 25.33
C ALA A 179 2.78 3.40 24.48
N ILE A 180 1.87 4.37 24.73
CA ILE A 180 1.90 5.68 24.03
C ILE A 180 3.20 6.43 24.33
N ARG A 181 3.63 6.51 25.58
CA ARG A 181 4.92 7.17 25.96
C ARG A 181 6.12 6.51 25.31
N HIS A 182 6.18 5.17 25.29
CA HIS A 182 7.26 4.42 24.64
C HIS A 182 7.27 4.66 23.13
N LEU A 183 6.11 4.59 22.48
CA LEU A 183 5.96 4.88 21.05
C LEU A 183 6.41 6.30 20.70
N GLN A 184 6.03 7.29 21.52
CA GLN A 184 6.44 8.68 21.34
C GLN A 184 7.94 8.88 21.51
N ALA A 185 8.57 8.13 22.39
CA ALA A 185 10.03 8.14 22.58
C ALA A 185 10.76 7.43 21.43
N HIS A 186 10.16 6.38 20.85
CA HIS A 186 10.70 5.61 19.74
C HIS A 186 10.67 6.37 18.43
N ILE A 187 9.54 7.00 18.09
CA ILE A 187 9.39 7.79 16.85
C ILE A 187 9.96 9.19 17.08
N LYS A 188 11.18 9.41 16.61
CA LYS A 188 11.90 10.68 16.82
C LYS A 188 11.46 11.78 15.89
N GLU A 189 10.93 11.44 14.70
CA GLU A 189 10.45 12.38 13.69
C GLU A 189 9.08 12.95 14.09
N ARG A 190 9.06 14.19 14.60
CA ARG A 190 7.87 14.84 15.16
C ARG A 190 6.69 14.87 14.21
N GLY A 191 6.94 15.06 12.91
CA GLY A 191 5.86 15.14 11.92
C GLY A 191 5.04 13.88 11.83
N ILE A 192 5.70 12.72 11.75
CA ILE A 192 5.01 11.43 11.68
C ILE A 192 4.44 11.00 13.03
N ARG A 193 5.18 11.21 14.12
CA ARG A 193 4.74 10.85 15.47
C ARG A 193 3.39 11.47 15.82
N ASP A 194 3.28 12.78 15.63
CA ASP A 194 2.08 13.52 15.99
C ASP A 194 0.90 13.17 15.05
N ASP A 195 1.19 12.87 13.78
CA ASP A 195 0.16 12.42 12.83
C ASP A 195 -0.32 11.01 13.11
N PHE A 196 0.58 10.11 13.42
CA PHE A 196 0.26 8.72 13.71
C PHE A 196 -0.72 8.59 14.87
N LEU A 197 -0.41 9.22 16.01
CA LEU A 197 -1.30 9.21 17.19
C LEU A 197 -2.66 9.86 16.90
N ARG A 198 -2.65 11.01 16.20
CA ARG A 198 -3.90 11.70 15.82
C ARG A 198 -4.73 10.87 14.84
N MET A 199 -4.10 10.22 13.88
CA MET A 199 -4.75 9.35 12.91
C MET A 199 -5.36 8.13 13.60
N SER A 200 -4.60 7.43 14.44
CA SER A 200 -5.07 6.24 15.15
C SER A 200 -6.27 6.55 16.06
N ARG A 201 -6.23 7.66 16.81
CA ARG A 201 -7.37 8.10 17.62
C ARG A 201 -8.60 8.38 16.75
N ARG A 202 -8.44 9.13 15.67
CA ARG A 202 -9.53 9.44 14.74
C ARG A 202 -10.13 8.18 14.12
N HIS A 203 -9.30 7.19 13.73
CA HIS A 203 -9.77 5.94 13.14
C HIS A 203 -10.53 5.11 14.18
N ARG A 204 -10.04 5.00 15.41
CA ARG A 204 -10.77 4.36 16.50
C ARG A 204 -12.15 5.00 16.72
N ASP A 205 -12.22 6.33 16.76
CA ASP A 205 -13.46 7.08 17.00
C ASP A 205 -14.48 6.91 15.83
N GLN A 206 -14.02 6.57 14.64
CA GLN A 206 -14.89 6.29 13.49
C GLN A 206 -15.48 4.87 13.50
N HIS A 207 -15.03 3.99 14.38
CA HIS A 207 -15.45 2.59 14.46
C HIS A 207 -15.38 1.84 13.12
N LYS A 208 -14.36 2.14 12.31
CA LYS A 208 -14.08 1.51 11.00
C LYS A 208 -12.67 0.95 10.99
N ALA A 209 -12.51 -0.21 10.38
CA ALA A 209 -11.20 -0.81 10.18
C ALA A 209 -10.46 -0.09 9.03
N PHE A 210 -9.41 0.63 9.36
CA PHE A 210 -8.48 1.26 8.42
C PHE A 210 -7.19 0.45 8.42
N TYR A 211 -7.06 -0.49 7.49
CA TYR A 211 -6.00 -1.49 7.52
C TYR A 211 -4.59 -0.89 7.52
N GLU A 212 -4.38 0.23 6.83
CA GLU A 212 -3.07 0.87 6.77
C GLU A 212 -2.59 1.32 8.16
N SER A 213 -3.46 1.95 8.94
CA SER A 213 -3.11 2.39 10.28
C SER A 213 -3.07 1.26 11.29
N ILE A 214 -3.88 0.21 11.11
CA ILE A 214 -3.82 -1.02 11.90
C ILE A 214 -2.49 -1.72 11.66
N PHE A 215 -2.09 -1.93 10.40
CA PHE A 215 -0.83 -2.54 10.05
C PHE A 215 0.36 -1.71 10.55
N TRP A 216 0.27 -0.39 10.37
CA TRP A 216 1.32 0.50 10.86
C TRP A 216 1.44 0.49 12.37
N SER A 217 0.31 0.43 13.11
CA SER A 217 0.32 0.26 14.56
C SER A 217 1.01 -1.04 14.96
N HIS A 218 0.67 -2.15 14.31
CA HIS A 218 1.33 -3.43 14.55
C HIS A 218 2.85 -3.34 14.31
N LEU A 219 3.28 -2.79 13.17
CA LEU A 219 4.70 -2.64 12.84
C LEU A 219 5.45 -1.82 13.90
N MET A 220 4.88 -0.69 14.34
CA MET A 220 5.51 0.18 15.33
C MET A 220 5.57 -0.46 16.73
N LEU A 221 4.49 -1.13 17.16
CA LEU A 221 4.40 -1.74 18.48
C LEU A 221 5.24 -3.02 18.62
N SER A 222 5.46 -3.73 17.50
CA SER A 222 6.29 -4.94 17.46
C SER A 222 7.77 -4.67 17.13
N ASN A 223 8.17 -3.42 16.89
CA ASN A 223 9.46 -3.05 16.29
C ASN A 223 9.71 -3.81 14.98
N GLY A 224 8.64 -4.03 14.21
CA GLY A 224 8.69 -4.78 12.96
C GLY A 224 9.40 -4.03 11.84
N LEU A 225 9.93 -4.78 10.89
CA LEU A 225 10.61 -4.25 9.71
C LEU A 225 9.89 -4.69 8.43
N CYS A 226 9.88 -3.79 7.48
CA CYS A 226 9.43 -4.03 6.12
C CYS A 226 10.63 -4.29 5.22
N ILE A 227 10.59 -5.35 4.41
CA ILE A 227 11.53 -5.56 3.31
C ILE A 227 11.15 -4.62 2.16
N THR A 228 12.09 -3.78 1.75
CA THR A 228 11.94 -2.85 0.63
C THR A 228 12.95 -3.20 -0.46
N PRO A 229 12.55 -3.42 -1.72
CA PRO A 229 13.47 -3.71 -2.81
C PRO A 229 14.35 -2.47 -3.11
N ARG A 230 15.61 -2.69 -3.50
CA ARG A 230 16.51 -1.61 -3.91
C ARG A 230 15.93 -0.80 -5.08
N ARG A 231 15.31 -1.47 -6.04
CA ARG A 231 14.63 -0.88 -7.19
C ARG A 231 13.12 -1.05 -7.07
N ASN A 232 12.38 -0.02 -7.43
CA ASN A 232 10.92 -0.02 -7.38
C ASN A 232 10.31 -1.08 -8.33
N LEU A 233 9.41 -1.93 -7.82
CA LEU A 233 8.78 -3.03 -8.56
C LEU A 233 7.29 -2.78 -8.84
N ILE A 234 6.73 -1.64 -8.43
CA ILE A 234 5.31 -1.31 -8.55
C ILE A 234 5.11 0.06 -9.20
N ASN A 235 4.19 0.16 -10.15
CA ASN A 235 3.61 1.46 -10.54
C ASN A 235 2.24 1.64 -9.90
N ASN A 236 1.92 2.86 -9.47
CA ASN A 236 0.62 3.22 -8.96
C ASN A 236 -0.15 4.07 -9.98
N LEU A 237 -1.34 3.60 -10.40
CA LEU A 237 -2.24 4.30 -11.32
C LEU A 237 -3.34 5.08 -10.59
N GLY A 238 -3.28 5.22 -9.26
CA GLY A 238 -4.34 5.78 -8.44
C GLY A 238 -4.61 7.28 -8.65
N ALA A 239 -3.81 8.01 -9.42
CA ALA A 239 -4.05 9.42 -9.73
C ALA A 239 -4.96 9.59 -10.97
N THR A 240 -6.21 9.17 -10.84
CA THR A 240 -7.24 9.26 -11.90
C THR A 240 -8.46 10.04 -11.43
N ALA A 241 -9.35 10.40 -12.38
CA ALA A 241 -10.60 11.12 -12.08
C ALA A 241 -11.49 10.40 -11.05
N ASN A 242 -11.37 9.08 -10.94
CA ASN A 242 -12.15 8.22 -10.03
C ASN A 242 -11.34 7.80 -8.78
N SER A 243 -10.23 8.49 -8.49
CA SER A 243 -9.40 8.23 -7.32
C SER A 243 -10.12 8.60 -6.02
N THR A 244 -10.01 7.77 -5.00
CA THR A 244 -10.57 8.02 -3.67
C THR A 244 -9.77 9.08 -2.90
N HIS A 245 -8.45 9.13 -3.10
CA HIS A 245 -7.53 9.93 -2.28
C HIS A 245 -6.82 11.07 -3.03
N TYR A 246 -6.73 11.02 -4.36
CA TYR A 246 -5.94 11.96 -5.15
C TYR A 246 -6.77 12.59 -6.28
N GLY A 247 -6.52 13.85 -6.58
CA GLY A 247 -7.18 14.55 -7.68
C GLY A 247 -6.77 14.01 -9.05
N SER A 248 -7.62 14.22 -10.05
CA SER A 248 -7.47 13.71 -11.43
C SER A 248 -6.29 14.31 -12.22
N ASN A 249 -5.64 15.36 -11.70
CA ASN A 249 -4.59 16.07 -12.42
C ASN A 249 -3.26 15.99 -11.67
N LEU A 250 -2.34 15.16 -12.18
CA LEU A 250 -0.99 15.00 -11.65
C LEU A 250 -0.22 16.34 -11.51
N ASN A 251 -0.51 17.30 -12.39
CA ASN A 251 0.18 18.60 -12.37
C ASN A 251 -0.19 19.46 -11.16
N THR A 252 -1.32 19.19 -10.51
CA THR A 252 -1.76 19.90 -9.30
C THR A 252 -1.25 19.25 -8.02
N LEU A 253 -0.63 18.07 -8.09
CA LEU A 253 -0.04 17.39 -6.95
C LEU A 253 1.34 17.97 -6.60
N PRO A 254 1.65 18.18 -5.31
CA PRO A 254 3.00 18.51 -4.85
C PRO A 254 4.03 17.49 -5.35
N ARG A 255 5.27 17.94 -5.60
CA ARG A 255 6.32 17.11 -6.24
C ARG A 255 6.53 15.75 -5.57
N GLY A 256 6.52 15.71 -4.24
CA GLY A 256 6.71 14.45 -3.49
C GLY A 256 5.62 13.42 -3.78
N PHE A 257 4.36 13.86 -3.86
CA PHE A 257 3.23 12.98 -4.20
C PHE A 257 3.17 12.65 -5.68
N ARG A 258 3.44 13.62 -6.56
CA ARG A 258 3.49 13.37 -8.01
C ARG A 258 4.48 12.26 -8.36
N ARG A 259 5.63 12.22 -7.68
CA ARG A 259 6.65 11.20 -7.85
C ARG A 259 6.09 9.78 -7.70
N ILE A 260 5.21 9.53 -6.74
CA ILE A 260 4.59 8.21 -6.50
C ILE A 260 3.95 7.63 -7.77
N PHE A 261 3.33 8.51 -8.60
CA PHE A 261 2.61 8.12 -9.81
C PHE A 261 3.47 8.16 -11.09
N THR A 262 4.71 8.60 -10.99
CA THR A 262 5.58 8.80 -12.16
C THR A 262 6.90 8.04 -12.08
N MET A 263 7.11 7.26 -11.02
CA MET A 263 8.33 6.47 -10.84
C MET A 263 8.41 5.33 -11.85
N LYS A 264 9.65 5.00 -12.23
CA LYS A 264 9.95 3.85 -13.04
C LYS A 264 9.75 2.56 -12.23
N ARG A 265 9.20 1.55 -12.89
CA ARG A 265 9.12 0.17 -12.42
C ARG A 265 10.23 -0.64 -13.09
N PHE A 266 10.89 -1.49 -12.32
CA PHE A 266 11.98 -2.33 -12.80
C PHE A 266 11.59 -3.81 -12.77
N GLU A 267 12.18 -4.59 -13.64
CA GLU A 267 12.32 -6.04 -13.46
C GLU A 267 13.65 -6.32 -12.76
N LEU A 268 13.70 -7.36 -11.93
CA LEU A 268 14.94 -7.81 -11.29
C LEU A 268 15.63 -8.85 -12.17
N ASP A 269 16.90 -8.65 -12.43
CA ASP A 269 17.70 -9.53 -13.29
C ASP A 269 17.72 -10.98 -12.77
N ALA A 270 17.63 -11.16 -11.44
CA ALA A 270 17.56 -12.46 -10.78
C ALA A 270 16.37 -13.33 -11.26
N TYR A 271 15.31 -12.73 -11.78
CA TYR A 271 14.10 -13.42 -12.24
C TYR A 271 13.80 -13.22 -13.73
N SER A 272 14.71 -12.59 -14.47
CA SER A 272 14.54 -12.37 -15.90
C SER A 272 14.57 -13.70 -16.65
N HIS A 273 13.61 -13.90 -17.55
CA HIS A 273 13.61 -15.05 -18.46
C HIS A 273 14.49 -14.86 -19.69
N GLU A 274 14.98 -13.63 -19.91
CA GLU A 274 15.78 -13.27 -21.10
C GLU A 274 17.26 -13.56 -20.92
N THR A 275 17.73 -13.80 -19.69
CA THR A 275 19.14 -14.10 -19.40
C THR A 275 19.34 -15.59 -19.13
N THR A 276 20.24 -16.22 -19.86
CA THR A 276 20.65 -17.64 -19.69
C THR A 276 21.36 -17.91 -18.35
N THR A 277 21.82 -16.85 -17.67
CA THR A 277 22.47 -16.92 -16.35
C THR A 277 21.72 -16.03 -15.36
N ARG A 278 20.89 -16.65 -14.52
CA ARG A 278 20.26 -15.94 -13.40
C ARG A 278 21.31 -15.59 -12.35
N THR A 279 21.47 -14.30 -12.08
CA THR A 279 22.27 -13.85 -10.93
C THR A 279 21.39 -13.92 -9.69
N PRO A 280 21.69 -14.76 -8.67
CA PRO A 280 20.90 -14.81 -7.43
C PRO A 280 20.80 -13.43 -6.78
N LEU A 281 19.72 -13.22 -6.03
CA LEU A 281 19.59 -11.99 -5.23
C LEU A 281 20.74 -11.86 -4.24
N VAL A 282 21.27 -10.65 -4.12
CA VAL A 282 22.24 -10.29 -3.10
C VAL A 282 21.48 -9.91 -1.82
N HIS A 283 21.52 -10.79 -0.84
CA HIS A 283 20.83 -10.60 0.45
C HIS A 283 21.63 -9.76 1.43
N PRO A 284 20.99 -8.90 2.23
CA PRO A 284 21.63 -8.28 3.39
C PRO A 284 22.12 -9.34 4.37
N LYS A 285 23.36 -9.17 4.87
CA LYS A 285 23.93 -10.08 5.86
C LYS A 285 23.21 -10.01 7.20
N TYR A 286 22.66 -8.86 7.55
CA TYR A 286 22.01 -8.61 8.83
C TYR A 286 20.63 -7.98 8.62
N ILE A 287 19.70 -8.28 9.54
CA ILE A 287 18.38 -7.63 9.59
C ILE A 287 18.51 -6.39 10.47
N ILE A 288 18.91 -5.29 9.84
CA ILE A 288 19.10 -3.99 10.49
C ILE A 288 18.37 -2.94 9.67
N GLU A 289 17.66 -2.04 10.34
CA GLU A 289 16.96 -0.94 9.66
C GLU A 289 17.90 0.00 8.90
N HIS A 290 17.57 0.30 7.68
CA HIS A 290 18.18 1.36 6.87
C HIS A 290 17.57 2.71 7.23
N ILE A 291 17.98 3.29 8.35
CA ILE A 291 17.43 4.54 8.91
C ILE A 291 17.53 5.69 7.90
N ALA A 292 18.62 5.78 7.13
CA ALA A 292 18.81 6.84 6.15
C ALA A 292 17.73 6.82 5.07
N TYR A 293 17.32 5.64 4.58
CA TYR A 293 16.18 5.50 3.66
C TYR A 293 14.89 5.99 4.32
N ARG A 294 14.57 5.55 5.53
CA ARG A 294 13.37 5.99 6.25
C ARG A 294 13.30 7.52 6.37
N HIS A 295 14.40 8.17 6.71
CA HIS A 295 14.47 9.63 6.76
C HIS A 295 14.22 10.27 5.39
N ARG A 296 14.78 9.73 4.30
CA ARG A 296 14.55 10.24 2.95
C ARG A 296 13.10 10.01 2.52
N ALA A 297 12.53 8.84 2.79
CA ALA A 297 11.11 8.54 2.56
C ALA A 297 10.20 9.54 3.29
N TYR A 298 10.47 9.80 4.57
CA TYR A 298 9.70 10.77 5.35
C TYR A 298 9.84 12.21 4.85
N ARG A 299 11.00 12.59 4.27
CA ARG A 299 11.13 13.88 3.58
C ARG A 299 10.24 13.94 2.34
N ILE A 300 10.26 12.91 1.51
CA ILE A 300 9.40 12.81 0.31
C ILE A 300 7.92 12.92 0.70
N LEU A 301 7.48 12.21 1.73
CA LEU A 301 6.12 12.22 2.23
C LEU A 301 5.77 13.45 3.08
N GLY A 302 6.78 14.28 3.45
CA GLY A 302 6.59 15.46 4.29
C GLY A 302 6.30 15.15 5.76
N TRP A 303 6.80 14.03 6.26
CA TRP A 303 6.57 13.55 7.62
C TRP A 303 7.69 13.90 8.62
N MET A 304 8.81 14.44 8.15
CA MET A 304 9.94 14.79 9.02
C MET A 304 9.60 15.86 10.05
N CYS A 305 8.90 16.92 9.64
CA CYS A 305 8.48 17.97 10.55
C CYS A 305 7.19 18.67 10.08
N PRO A 306 6.46 19.35 10.98
CA PRO A 306 5.19 20.03 10.65
C PRO A 306 5.32 21.13 9.59
N TRP A 307 6.44 21.84 9.53
CA TRP A 307 6.67 22.93 8.56
C TRP A 307 6.68 22.46 7.10
N VAL A 308 7.14 21.23 6.86
CA VAL A 308 7.11 20.66 5.50
C VAL A 308 5.67 20.50 5.00
N LYS A 309 4.70 20.20 5.89
CA LYS A 309 3.28 20.14 5.54
C LYS A 309 2.72 21.50 5.16
N VAL A 310 3.15 22.54 5.86
CA VAL A 310 2.77 23.93 5.55
C VAL A 310 3.31 24.30 4.17
N ALA A 311 4.60 24.10 3.93
CA ALA A 311 5.23 24.35 2.63
C ALA A 311 4.53 23.59 1.49
N ARG A 312 4.19 22.32 1.69
CA ARG A 312 3.43 21.51 0.73
C ARG A 312 2.03 22.07 0.47
N SER A 313 1.34 22.55 1.50
CA SER A 313 0.02 23.17 1.32
C SER A 313 0.09 24.43 0.47
N PHE A 314 1.16 25.22 0.58
CA PHE A 314 1.41 26.36 -0.30
C PHE A 314 1.77 25.92 -1.72
N GLU A 315 2.61 24.90 -1.89
CA GLU A 315 2.92 24.32 -3.21
C GLU A 315 1.64 23.82 -3.90
N GLU A 316 0.79 23.10 -3.20
CA GLU A 316 -0.49 22.59 -3.72
C GLU A 316 -1.43 23.75 -4.12
N LEU A 317 -1.55 24.78 -3.28
CA LEU A 317 -2.34 25.97 -3.59
C LEU A 317 -1.80 26.67 -4.87
N PHE A 318 -0.50 26.89 -4.95
CA PHE A 318 0.13 27.52 -6.11
C PHE A 318 -0.10 26.70 -7.39
N LEU A 319 0.07 25.38 -7.34
CA LEU A 319 -0.16 24.49 -8.49
C LEU A 319 -1.62 24.50 -8.93
N ASN A 320 -2.57 24.45 -7.99
CA ASN A 320 -4.00 24.51 -8.32
C ASN A 320 -4.38 25.88 -8.95
N LEU A 321 -3.82 26.98 -8.48
CA LEU A 321 -3.98 28.31 -9.11
C LEU A 321 -3.40 28.33 -10.52
N ARG A 322 -2.15 27.87 -10.69
CA ARG A 322 -1.43 27.86 -11.97
C ARG A 322 -2.16 27.05 -13.04
N TYR A 323 -2.79 25.93 -12.67
CA TYR A 323 -3.50 25.04 -13.59
C TYR A 323 -5.03 25.28 -13.62
N GLY A 324 -5.50 26.38 -13.04
CA GLY A 324 -6.92 26.78 -13.11
C GLY A 324 -7.90 25.88 -12.35
N ASN A 325 -7.41 25.06 -11.39
CA ASN A 325 -8.23 24.12 -10.61
C ASN A 325 -8.91 24.83 -9.42
N LEU A 326 -9.75 25.83 -9.69
CA LEU A 326 -10.42 26.66 -8.68
C LEU A 326 -11.41 25.86 -7.82
N SER A 327 -12.00 24.79 -8.38
CA SER A 327 -12.92 23.91 -7.66
C SER A 327 -12.24 23.18 -6.51
N ALA A 328 -11.01 22.70 -6.68
CA ALA A 328 -10.23 22.07 -5.63
C ALA A 328 -9.89 23.06 -4.50
N ILE A 329 -9.54 24.31 -4.86
CA ILE A 329 -9.28 25.37 -3.88
C ILE A 329 -10.53 25.68 -3.05
N SER A 330 -11.69 25.86 -3.73
CA SER A 330 -12.97 26.10 -3.06
C SER A 330 -13.34 24.97 -2.09
N THR A 331 -13.16 23.72 -2.53
CA THR A 331 -13.42 22.53 -1.70
C THR A 331 -12.48 22.45 -0.50
N ALA A 332 -11.19 22.72 -0.70
CA ALA A 332 -10.20 22.74 0.38
C ALA A 332 -10.52 23.82 1.44
N ILE A 333 -10.93 25.02 1.00
CA ILE A 333 -11.35 26.11 1.90
C ILE A 333 -12.61 25.69 2.68
N LYS A 334 -13.64 25.17 2.01
CA LYS A 334 -14.88 24.70 2.66
C LYS A 334 -14.60 23.64 3.72
N ASN A 335 -13.73 22.67 3.41
CA ASN A 335 -13.36 21.61 4.34
C ASN A 335 -12.58 22.15 5.57
N ARG A 336 -11.69 23.13 5.36
CA ARG A 336 -10.98 23.79 6.46
C ARG A 336 -11.91 24.62 7.35
N LEU A 337 -12.87 25.34 6.76
CA LEU A 337 -13.88 26.11 7.50
C LEU A 337 -14.79 25.20 8.32
N LYS A 338 -15.30 24.09 7.73
CA LYS A 338 -16.08 23.08 8.47
C LYS A 338 -15.31 22.54 9.67
N LYS A 339 -14.03 22.21 9.47
CA LYS A 339 -13.17 21.71 10.54
C LYS A 339 -12.87 22.73 11.63
N TRP A 340 -12.82 23.99 11.28
CA TRP A 340 -12.66 25.09 12.24
C TRP A 340 -13.95 25.36 13.02
N MET A 341 -15.11 25.36 12.37
CA MET A 341 -16.43 25.50 13.00
C MET A 341 -16.76 24.33 13.92
N GLY A 342 -16.52 23.08 13.50
CA GLY A 342 -16.74 21.91 14.35
C GLY A 342 -15.80 21.83 15.57
N ARG A 343 -14.65 22.52 15.56
CA ARG A 343 -13.81 22.67 16.76
C ARG A 343 -14.34 23.68 17.77
N LYS A 344 -15.21 24.61 17.36
CA LYS A 344 -15.85 25.58 18.25
C LYS A 344 -17.05 25.01 19.01
N GLU A 345 -17.60 23.88 18.56
CA GLU A 345 -18.71 23.20 19.23
C GLU A 345 -18.25 22.22 20.34
N TYR A 346 -16.93 21.96 20.44
CA TYR A 346 -16.30 21.02 21.37
C TYR A 346 -15.33 21.70 22.39
N ASN A 347 -15.29 23.02 22.45
CA ASN A 347 -14.65 23.83 23.49
C ASN A 347 -15.74 24.69 24.18
#